data_ae89c2c08290877974e1a45f80da7ced
#
_entry.id   ae89c2c08290877974e1a45f80da7ced
#
_cell.length_a   1.000
_cell.length_b   1.000
_cell.length_c   1.000
_cell.angle_alpha   90.00
_cell.angle_beta   90.00
_cell.angle_gamma   90.00
#
_symmetry.space_group_name_H-M   'P 1'
#
loop_
_entity.id
_entity.type
_entity.pdbx_description
1 polymer ?
#
loop_
_entity_poly.entity_id
_entity_poly.type
_entity_poly.pdbx_seq_one_letter_code
_entity_poly.pdbx_strand_id
1 'polypeptide(L)'
;MNKPRFEKSAPKKAYDKKPFAKKPTEKPAFEKKPFAKKPTEKPAFEKKPFEKKSVATKQVIDKVEATVEESEQIVLKGRHEVVQALESAQKIETVYISLGVKGPIASVVRGLASKSGVPVKDLPADVFGKRFGDKSQGFAAVCGSFEYCTLEKIIEHANSGNGIIVALNGVEDARNLGAIVRTVEASGCSGVIIPKHRCAGMTEWAMRTAQGAASYLPVARVGNLSDALEELKEENFWVVGLEGGSSKKYNEVVYNGKVVLVAGGEDVGLGERVKKCCDDLVSIPLVGKTPSLNVSVSLGIALYEVLRQKSFFVKNI
;
A
#
# COMPACT_ATOMS: atom_id res chain seq x y z
N MET A 1 -7.72 -53.08 38.25
CA MET A 1 -8.77 -53.38 37.28
C MET A 1 -8.43 -52.69 35.96
N ASN A 2 -8.17 -53.50 34.98
CA ASN A 2 -8.14 -53.30 33.51
C ASN A 2 -7.63 -51.96 32.91
N LYS A 3 -6.42 -52.06 32.37
CA LYS A 3 -5.88 -51.20 31.28
C LYS A 3 -6.30 -51.82 29.93
N PRO A 4 -6.74 -51.10 28.92
CA PRO A 4 -6.85 -51.64 27.56
C PRO A 4 -5.49 -51.61 26.83
N ARG A 5 -5.18 -52.77 26.21
CA ARG A 5 -4.05 -53.00 25.26
C ARG A 5 -4.32 -52.24 23.97
N PHE A 6 -3.33 -51.52 23.45
CA PHE A 6 -3.29 -51.07 22.06
C PHE A 6 -2.59 -52.14 21.20
N GLU A 7 -3.32 -52.65 20.22
CA GLU A 7 -2.83 -53.56 19.19
C GLU A 7 -1.92 -52.84 18.17
N LYS A 8 -0.85 -53.52 17.80
CA LYS A 8 0.06 -53.11 16.76
C LYS A 8 -0.52 -53.39 15.39
N SER A 9 -0.74 -52.42 14.54
CA SER A 9 -1.10 -52.60 13.13
C SER A 9 0.12 -52.50 12.21
N ALA A 10 0.10 -53.32 11.23
CA ALA A 10 1.02 -53.86 10.23
C ALA A 10 1.79 -52.90 9.29
N PRO A 11 2.72 -53.41 8.42
CA PRO A 11 3.89 -52.65 7.91
C PRO A 11 3.59 -51.84 6.63
N LYS A 12 4.36 -50.75 6.49
CA LYS A 12 4.36 -49.86 5.33
C LYS A 12 4.97 -50.57 4.10
N LYS A 13 4.22 -50.59 2.99
CA LYS A 13 4.72 -50.98 1.65
C LYS A 13 5.79 -49.97 1.18
N ALA A 14 6.94 -50.51 0.81
CA ALA A 14 8.01 -49.79 0.12
C ALA A 14 7.58 -49.48 -1.33
N TYR A 15 7.75 -48.23 -1.75
CA TYR A 15 7.64 -47.82 -3.15
C TYR A 15 9.02 -47.87 -3.79
N ASP A 16 9.19 -48.80 -4.73
CA ASP A 16 10.38 -48.91 -5.60
C ASP A 16 10.50 -47.66 -6.51
N LYS A 17 11.63 -46.95 -6.40
CA LYS A 17 12.04 -45.89 -7.31
C LYS A 17 12.73 -46.49 -8.53
N LYS A 18 12.10 -46.45 -9.70
CA LYS A 18 12.76 -46.72 -10.99
C LYS A 18 13.57 -45.49 -11.40
N PRO A 19 14.80 -45.61 -11.90
CA PRO A 19 15.61 -44.50 -12.36
C PRO A 19 15.16 -44.02 -13.75
N PHE A 20 14.99 -42.70 -13.92
CA PHE A 20 14.75 -42.07 -15.21
C PHE A 20 16.02 -42.01 -16.03
N ALA A 21 16.04 -42.68 -17.17
CA ALA A 21 17.12 -42.63 -18.18
C ALA A 21 17.06 -41.25 -18.90
N LYS A 22 18.21 -40.56 -18.90
CA LYS A 22 18.43 -39.33 -19.70
C LYS A 22 18.66 -39.72 -21.15
N LYS A 23 17.82 -39.22 -22.06
CA LYS A 23 18.08 -39.19 -23.50
C LYS A 23 18.95 -37.97 -23.85
N PRO A 24 19.96 -38.11 -24.69
CA PRO A 24 20.73 -36.98 -25.22
C PRO A 24 19.94 -36.30 -26.34
N THR A 25 19.75 -34.98 -26.25
CA THR A 25 19.22 -34.15 -27.33
C THR A 25 20.38 -33.61 -28.14
N GLU A 26 20.53 -34.15 -29.37
CA GLU A 26 21.40 -33.58 -30.41
C GLU A 26 20.82 -32.23 -30.86
N LYS A 27 21.68 -31.21 -30.92
CA LYS A 27 21.37 -29.89 -31.51
C LYS A 27 21.71 -29.93 -33.01
N PRO A 28 20.85 -29.54 -33.93
CA PRO A 28 21.21 -29.39 -35.34
C PRO A 28 22.11 -28.16 -35.52
N ALA A 29 23.22 -28.37 -36.22
CA ALA A 29 24.15 -27.33 -36.64
C ALA A 29 23.52 -26.49 -37.76
N PHE A 30 23.44 -25.18 -37.59
CA PHE A 30 23.07 -24.23 -38.64
C PHE A 30 24.32 -23.80 -39.41
N GLU A 31 24.43 -24.24 -40.67
CA GLU A 31 25.42 -23.76 -41.64
C GLU A 31 25.12 -22.28 -42.02
N LYS A 32 26.11 -21.42 -41.83
CA LYS A 32 26.12 -20.05 -42.31
C LYS A 32 26.52 -19.97 -43.79
N LYS A 33 25.63 -19.68 -44.68
CA LYS A 33 25.96 -19.28 -46.08
C LYS A 33 26.30 -17.79 -46.13
N PRO A 34 27.33 -17.37 -46.88
CA PRO A 34 27.69 -15.96 -46.98
C PRO A 34 26.78 -15.21 -47.98
N PHE A 35 26.24 -14.09 -47.52
CA PHE A 35 25.48 -13.17 -48.37
C PHE A 35 26.43 -12.28 -49.18
N ALA A 36 26.36 -12.37 -50.51
CA ALA A 36 27.06 -11.51 -51.45
C ALA A 36 26.41 -10.11 -51.46
N LYS A 37 27.25 -9.08 -51.29
CA LYS A 37 26.85 -7.67 -51.42
C LYS A 37 26.71 -7.30 -52.88
N LYS A 38 25.52 -6.83 -53.31
CA LYS A 38 25.32 -6.05 -54.53
C LYS A 38 25.27 -4.58 -54.20
N PRO A 39 25.92 -3.70 -54.95
CA PRO A 39 25.81 -2.24 -54.80
C PRO A 39 24.52 -1.74 -55.43
N THR A 40 23.71 -1.00 -54.68
CA THR A 40 22.59 -0.24 -55.18
C THR A 40 22.90 1.26 -55.08
N GLU A 41 22.95 1.88 -56.23
CA GLU A 41 23.07 3.33 -56.41
C GLU A 41 21.90 4.05 -55.75
N LYS A 42 22.21 5.14 -55.03
CA LYS A 42 21.21 6.04 -54.45
C LYS A 42 20.83 7.13 -55.45
N PRO A 43 19.55 7.38 -55.72
CA PRO A 43 19.16 8.58 -56.41
C PRO A 43 19.27 9.80 -55.49
N ALA A 44 19.86 10.87 -56.00
CA ALA A 44 19.99 12.17 -55.32
C ALA A 44 18.62 12.81 -55.19
N PHE A 45 18.20 13.10 -53.92
CA PHE A 45 17.04 13.95 -53.66
C PHE A 45 17.52 15.37 -53.34
N GLU A 46 17.07 16.31 -54.17
CA GLU A 46 17.22 17.75 -53.98
C GLU A 46 16.55 18.21 -52.71
N LYS A 47 17.32 18.89 -51.87
CA LYS A 47 16.82 19.54 -50.65
C LYS A 47 16.20 20.88 -50.99
N LYS A 48 14.86 20.99 -50.90
CA LYS A 48 14.19 22.30 -50.78
C LYS A 48 14.27 22.79 -49.33
N PRO A 49 14.47 24.10 -49.12
CA PRO A 49 14.58 24.60 -47.73
C PRO A 49 13.22 24.66 -47.05
N PHE A 50 13.12 24.01 -45.89
CA PHE A 50 11.96 24.11 -45.00
C PHE A 50 12.08 25.38 -44.14
N GLU A 51 11.10 26.27 -44.31
CA GLU A 51 10.98 27.49 -43.52
C GLU A 51 10.84 27.23 -42.00
N LYS A 52 11.57 28.04 -41.24
CA LYS A 52 11.53 28.08 -39.78
C LYS A 52 10.20 28.66 -39.28
N LYS A 53 9.25 27.80 -38.96
CA LYS A 53 8.08 28.12 -38.09
C LYS A 53 7.89 26.98 -37.10
N SER A 54 8.57 26.98 -35.97
CA SER A 54 8.22 26.18 -34.79
C SER A 54 9.06 26.43 -33.53
N VAL A 55 9.66 27.62 -33.37
CA VAL A 55 10.40 27.92 -32.12
C VAL A 55 9.44 28.32 -30.98
N ALA A 56 8.29 28.93 -31.32
CA ALA A 56 7.31 29.39 -30.32
C ALA A 56 6.52 28.24 -29.67
N THR A 57 6.26 27.15 -30.40
CA THR A 57 5.46 26.02 -29.87
C THR A 57 6.28 25.13 -28.94
N LYS A 58 7.58 24.99 -29.17
CA LYS A 58 8.45 24.18 -28.31
C LYS A 58 8.73 24.86 -26.96
N GLN A 59 8.86 26.20 -26.93
CA GLN A 59 9.02 26.94 -25.68
C GLN A 59 7.76 27.00 -24.82
N VAL A 60 6.57 26.83 -25.40
CA VAL A 60 5.31 26.72 -24.65
C VAL A 60 5.13 25.30 -24.08
N ILE A 61 5.55 24.27 -24.81
CA ILE A 61 5.52 22.87 -24.33
C ILE A 61 6.55 22.68 -23.23
N ASP A 62 7.79 23.14 -23.38
CA ASP A 62 8.84 23.05 -22.36
C ASP A 62 8.54 23.90 -21.09
N LYS A 63 7.72 24.95 -21.21
CA LYS A 63 7.25 25.75 -20.05
C LYS A 63 6.02 25.15 -19.37
N VAL A 64 5.24 24.33 -20.03
CA VAL A 64 4.12 23.61 -19.44
C VAL A 64 4.60 22.33 -18.75
N GLU A 65 5.70 21.73 -19.20
CA GLU A 65 6.32 20.56 -18.54
C GLU A 65 7.13 20.94 -17.27
N ALA A 66 7.53 22.21 -17.10
CA ALA A 66 8.34 22.65 -15.96
C ALA A 66 7.56 23.20 -14.75
N THR A 67 6.21 23.19 -14.78
CA THR A 67 5.36 23.70 -13.68
C THR A 67 4.21 22.78 -13.32
N VAL A 68 4.23 21.53 -13.73
CA VAL A 68 3.41 20.49 -13.13
C VAL A 68 4.29 19.79 -12.09
N GLU A 69 4.33 20.31 -10.85
CA GLU A 69 4.36 19.41 -9.73
C GLU A 69 3.23 18.41 -10.05
N GLU A 70 3.59 17.17 -10.38
CA GLU A 70 2.65 16.06 -10.49
C GLU A 70 1.91 15.99 -9.17
N SER A 71 0.79 16.70 -9.07
CA SER A 71 -0.20 16.41 -8.06
C SER A 71 -0.61 14.97 -8.35
N GLU A 72 -0.14 14.04 -7.53
CA GLU A 72 -0.44 12.62 -7.60
C GLU A 72 -1.97 12.47 -7.45
N GLN A 73 -2.70 12.65 -8.56
CA GLN A 73 -4.14 12.42 -8.59
C GLN A 73 -4.37 10.95 -8.34
N ILE A 74 -5.10 10.66 -7.29
CA ILE A 74 -5.51 9.30 -6.95
C ILE A 74 -6.67 8.92 -7.86
N VAL A 75 -6.52 7.86 -8.66
CA VAL A 75 -7.56 7.34 -9.54
C VAL A 75 -8.04 5.98 -9.03
N LEU A 76 -9.22 5.94 -8.45
CA LEU A 76 -9.87 4.70 -8.04
C LEU A 76 -10.58 4.08 -9.25
N LYS A 77 -10.38 2.77 -9.47
CA LYS A 77 -10.85 2.04 -10.65
C LYS A 77 -11.64 0.82 -10.24
N GLY A 78 -12.84 0.70 -10.73
CA GLY A 78 -13.75 -0.40 -10.45
C GLY A 78 -15.02 0.05 -9.76
N ARG A 79 -16.09 -0.72 -9.96
CA ARG A 79 -17.42 -0.36 -9.46
C ARG A 79 -17.51 -0.32 -7.92
N HIS A 80 -16.84 -1.24 -7.26
CA HIS A 80 -16.87 -1.32 -5.78
C HIS A 80 -16.07 -0.19 -5.16
N GLU A 81 -14.88 0.08 -5.68
CA GLU A 81 -14.00 1.15 -5.21
C GLU A 81 -14.65 2.53 -5.39
N VAL A 82 -15.33 2.75 -6.52
CA VAL A 82 -16.02 4.03 -6.78
C VAL A 82 -17.24 4.19 -5.87
N VAL A 83 -18.03 3.15 -5.64
CA VAL A 83 -19.16 3.19 -4.71
C VAL A 83 -18.67 3.47 -3.29
N GLN A 84 -17.67 2.73 -2.82
CA GLN A 84 -17.11 2.91 -1.49
C GLN A 84 -16.52 4.30 -1.27
N ALA A 85 -15.83 4.85 -2.28
CA ALA A 85 -15.30 6.20 -2.22
C ALA A 85 -16.42 7.26 -2.14
N LEU A 86 -17.53 7.05 -2.85
CA LEU A 86 -18.70 7.96 -2.80
C LEU A 86 -19.47 7.87 -1.48
N GLU A 87 -19.44 6.72 -0.80
CA GLU A 87 -20.06 6.49 0.52
C GLU A 87 -19.18 6.99 1.67
N SER A 88 -17.87 7.09 1.43
CA SER A 88 -16.90 7.60 2.41
C SER A 88 -16.74 9.12 2.30
N ALA A 89 -16.11 9.74 3.30
CA ALA A 89 -15.79 11.17 3.29
C ALA A 89 -14.66 11.57 2.32
N GLN A 90 -14.28 10.67 1.39
CA GLN A 90 -13.18 10.90 0.46
C GLN A 90 -13.54 11.99 -0.55
N LYS A 91 -12.63 12.95 -0.75
CA LYS A 91 -12.80 14.06 -1.69
C LYS A 91 -12.62 13.56 -3.14
N ILE A 92 -13.74 13.35 -3.82
CA ILE A 92 -13.77 12.96 -5.23
C ILE A 92 -13.95 14.22 -6.08
N GLU A 93 -13.09 14.42 -7.07
CA GLU A 93 -13.18 15.53 -8.01
C GLU A 93 -14.15 15.24 -9.16
N THR A 94 -14.09 14.03 -9.71
CA THR A 94 -14.93 13.63 -10.85
C THR A 94 -15.08 12.12 -10.90
N VAL A 95 -16.28 11.64 -11.15
CA VAL A 95 -16.55 10.25 -11.49
C VAL A 95 -16.66 10.11 -13.01
N TYR A 96 -16.02 9.10 -13.55
CA TYR A 96 -16.11 8.74 -14.98
C TYR A 96 -16.84 7.41 -15.14
N ILE A 97 -17.78 7.36 -16.07
CA ILE A 97 -18.52 6.14 -16.42
C ILE A 97 -18.34 5.89 -17.91
N SER A 98 -18.03 4.65 -18.28
CA SER A 98 -17.92 4.23 -19.68
C SER A 98 -19.31 4.15 -20.30
N LEU A 99 -19.50 4.73 -21.48
CA LEU A 99 -20.73 4.54 -22.27
C LEU A 99 -20.90 3.04 -22.59
N GLY A 100 -22.12 2.56 -22.43
CA GLY A 100 -22.47 1.15 -22.65
C GLY A 100 -22.40 0.27 -21.41
N VAL A 101 -22.00 0.78 -20.26
CA VAL A 101 -22.16 0.06 -18.99
C VAL A 101 -23.64 -0.17 -18.70
N LYS A 102 -24.04 -1.45 -18.64
CA LYS A 102 -25.42 -1.87 -18.35
C LYS A 102 -25.59 -2.29 -16.89
N GLY A 103 -26.78 -2.10 -16.35
CA GLY A 103 -27.14 -2.58 -15.03
C GLY A 103 -27.41 -1.50 -13.98
N PRO A 104 -27.94 -1.88 -12.81
CA PRO A 104 -28.39 -0.94 -11.77
C PRO A 104 -27.24 -0.15 -11.13
N ILE A 105 -26.02 -0.67 -11.19
CA ILE A 105 -24.85 -0.06 -10.54
C ILE A 105 -24.54 1.34 -11.08
N ALA A 106 -24.76 1.61 -12.37
CA ALA A 106 -24.56 2.94 -12.93
C ALA A 106 -25.54 3.96 -12.33
N SER A 107 -26.78 3.55 -12.09
CA SER A 107 -27.78 4.40 -11.41
C SER A 107 -27.42 4.64 -9.95
N VAL A 108 -26.89 3.63 -9.25
CA VAL A 108 -26.41 3.76 -7.87
C VAL A 108 -25.26 4.75 -7.80
N VAL A 109 -24.24 4.61 -8.65
CA VAL A 109 -23.07 5.51 -8.70
C VAL A 109 -23.50 6.94 -9.00
N ARG A 110 -24.42 7.17 -9.96
CA ARG A 110 -24.95 8.49 -10.27
C ARG A 110 -25.74 9.09 -9.10
N GLY A 111 -26.54 8.27 -8.42
CA GLY A 111 -27.31 8.69 -7.24
C GLY A 111 -26.41 9.10 -6.07
N LEU A 112 -25.37 8.33 -5.78
CA LEU A 112 -24.39 8.64 -4.76
C LEU A 112 -23.58 9.89 -5.12
N ALA A 113 -23.08 9.99 -6.36
CA ALA A 113 -22.37 11.16 -6.85
C ALA A 113 -23.20 12.44 -6.76
N SER A 114 -24.48 12.37 -7.12
CA SER A 114 -25.42 13.50 -6.99
C SER A 114 -25.63 13.93 -5.53
N LYS A 115 -25.75 12.97 -4.60
CA LYS A 115 -25.88 13.28 -3.16
C LYS A 115 -24.62 13.96 -2.61
N SER A 116 -23.45 13.57 -3.10
CA SER A 116 -22.15 14.11 -2.66
C SER A 116 -21.73 15.35 -3.46
N GLY A 117 -22.53 15.83 -4.42
CA GLY A 117 -22.19 16.98 -5.26
C GLY A 117 -21.04 16.72 -6.24
N VAL A 118 -20.73 15.44 -6.54
CA VAL A 118 -19.60 15.04 -7.39
C VAL A 118 -20.04 15.00 -8.85
N PRO A 119 -19.35 15.69 -9.77
CA PRO A 119 -19.67 15.65 -11.19
C PRO A 119 -19.42 14.26 -11.80
N VAL A 120 -20.36 13.79 -12.65
CA VAL A 120 -20.24 12.56 -13.40
C VAL A 120 -20.04 12.86 -14.87
N LYS A 121 -19.00 12.27 -15.48
CA LYS A 121 -18.70 12.40 -16.91
C LYS A 121 -18.78 11.03 -17.58
N ASP A 122 -19.56 10.96 -18.66
CA ASP A 122 -19.63 9.78 -19.51
C ASP A 122 -18.55 9.85 -20.59
N LEU A 123 -17.82 8.76 -20.79
CA LEU A 123 -16.79 8.64 -21.82
C LEU A 123 -17.10 7.49 -22.78
N PRO A 124 -16.83 7.65 -24.09
CA PRO A 124 -16.84 6.53 -25.02
C PRO A 124 -15.96 5.37 -24.52
N ALA A 125 -16.36 4.12 -24.76
CA ALA A 125 -15.71 2.94 -24.18
C ALA A 125 -14.23 2.83 -24.58
N ASP A 126 -13.88 3.20 -25.81
CA ASP A 126 -12.49 3.23 -26.30
C ASP A 126 -11.63 4.30 -25.60
N VAL A 127 -12.20 5.49 -25.35
CA VAL A 127 -11.54 6.59 -24.63
C VAL A 127 -11.38 6.22 -23.16
N PHE A 128 -12.43 5.63 -22.58
CA PHE A 128 -12.41 5.18 -21.18
C PHE A 128 -11.36 4.09 -20.97
N GLY A 129 -11.30 3.08 -21.84
CA GLY A 129 -10.33 1.99 -21.78
C GLY A 129 -8.87 2.49 -21.90
N LYS A 130 -8.62 3.42 -22.83
CA LYS A 130 -7.28 4.04 -22.98
C LYS A 130 -6.84 4.81 -21.72
N ARG A 131 -7.77 5.51 -21.06
CA ARG A 131 -7.46 6.36 -19.90
C ARG A 131 -7.35 5.57 -18.58
N PHE A 132 -8.25 4.61 -18.35
CA PHE A 132 -8.39 3.95 -17.05
C PHE A 132 -8.07 2.45 -17.09
N GLY A 133 -7.94 1.87 -18.27
CA GLY A 133 -7.65 0.46 -18.50
C GLY A 133 -8.88 -0.45 -18.36
N ASP A 134 -8.79 -1.67 -18.90
CA ASP A 134 -9.91 -2.62 -18.99
C ASP A 134 -10.37 -3.17 -17.61
N LYS A 135 -9.48 -3.21 -16.64
CA LYS A 135 -9.79 -3.69 -15.28
C LYS A 135 -10.72 -2.78 -14.49
N SER A 136 -10.97 -1.56 -14.98
CA SER A 136 -11.82 -0.57 -14.32
C SER A 136 -13.33 -0.86 -14.37
N GLN A 137 -13.74 -1.91 -15.09
CA GLN A 137 -15.15 -2.35 -15.20
C GLN A 137 -16.10 -1.21 -15.65
N GLY A 138 -15.57 -0.20 -16.33
CA GLY A 138 -16.31 0.96 -16.82
C GLY A 138 -16.61 2.04 -15.78
N PHE A 139 -15.99 1.98 -14.59
CA PHE A 139 -16.11 3.01 -13.55
C PHE A 139 -14.73 3.46 -13.08
N ALA A 140 -14.55 4.78 -12.97
CA ALA A 140 -13.37 5.37 -12.36
C ALA A 140 -13.75 6.66 -11.60
N ALA A 141 -13.09 6.92 -10.49
CA ALA A 141 -13.19 8.17 -9.75
C ALA A 141 -11.80 8.81 -9.66
N VAL A 142 -11.70 10.06 -10.08
CA VAL A 142 -10.51 10.87 -9.87
C VAL A 142 -10.72 11.59 -8.55
N CYS A 143 -9.82 11.31 -7.63
CA CYS A 143 -9.78 11.93 -6.31
C CYS A 143 -8.65 12.96 -6.29
N GLY A 144 -8.79 14.01 -5.47
CA GLY A 144 -7.69 14.89 -5.15
C GLY A 144 -6.55 14.13 -4.47
N SER A 145 -5.40 14.77 -4.32
CA SER A 145 -4.31 14.24 -3.49
C SER A 145 -4.81 13.96 -2.07
N PHE A 146 -4.28 12.91 -1.44
CA PHE A 146 -4.63 12.59 -0.06
C PHE A 146 -4.25 13.76 0.87
N GLU A 147 -5.19 14.21 1.69
CA GLU A 147 -4.97 15.29 2.65
C GLU A 147 -4.38 14.72 3.95
N TYR A 148 -3.07 14.92 4.13
CA TYR A 148 -2.40 14.57 5.37
C TYR A 148 -2.77 15.58 6.46
N CYS A 149 -2.93 15.10 7.69
CA CYS A 149 -3.10 15.97 8.83
C CYS A 149 -1.75 16.33 9.49
N THR A 150 -1.78 17.21 10.47
CA THR A 150 -0.62 17.54 11.29
C THR A 150 -0.47 16.55 12.45
N LEU A 151 0.71 16.53 13.10
CA LEU A 151 0.97 15.68 14.26
C LEU A 151 0.06 16.06 15.44
N GLU A 152 -0.14 17.35 15.66
CA GLU A 152 -0.99 17.89 16.73
C GLU A 152 -2.42 17.36 16.62
N LYS A 153 -2.96 17.27 15.38
CA LYS A 153 -4.30 16.71 15.17
C LYS A 153 -4.40 15.24 15.53
N ILE A 154 -3.34 14.44 15.30
CA ILE A 154 -3.30 13.05 15.76
C ILE A 154 -3.24 12.99 17.30
N ILE A 155 -2.46 13.86 17.93
CA ILE A 155 -2.35 13.95 19.39
C ILE A 155 -3.72 14.31 20.01
N GLU A 156 -4.41 15.32 19.47
CA GLU A 156 -5.76 15.69 19.89
C GLU A 156 -6.75 14.53 19.78
N HIS A 157 -6.71 13.81 18.64
CA HIS A 157 -7.56 12.65 18.43
C HIS A 157 -7.22 11.50 19.39
N ALA A 158 -5.94 11.30 19.71
CA ALA A 158 -5.50 10.30 20.68
C ALA A 158 -5.91 10.66 22.12
N ASN A 159 -5.86 11.94 22.48
CA ASN A 159 -6.26 12.42 23.80
C ASN A 159 -7.77 12.28 24.05
N SER A 160 -8.59 12.37 23.01
CA SER A 160 -10.04 12.15 23.09
C SER A 160 -10.48 10.70 22.88
N GLY A 161 -9.58 9.84 22.37
CA GLY A 161 -9.83 8.46 22.00
C GLY A 161 -9.16 7.44 22.91
N ASN A 162 -8.64 6.36 22.31
CA ASN A 162 -8.01 5.26 23.03
C ASN A 162 -6.52 5.46 23.36
N GLY A 163 -5.92 6.56 22.88
CA GLY A 163 -4.52 6.89 23.11
C GLY A 163 -3.53 5.95 22.42
N ILE A 164 -3.91 5.32 21.31
CA ILE A 164 -3.03 4.44 20.54
C ILE A 164 -2.72 5.08 19.18
N ILE A 165 -1.44 5.28 18.90
CA ILE A 165 -0.92 5.80 17.64
C ILE A 165 0.01 4.76 17.02
N VAL A 166 0.03 4.68 15.69
CA VAL A 166 1.00 3.87 14.95
C VAL A 166 1.96 4.78 14.22
N ALA A 167 3.26 4.52 14.32
CA ALA A 167 4.30 5.22 13.58
C ALA A 167 5.08 4.24 12.70
N LEU A 168 5.37 4.64 11.45
CA LEU A 168 6.02 3.78 10.47
C LEU A 168 7.38 4.34 10.10
N ASN A 169 8.40 3.50 10.08
CA ASN A 169 9.76 3.86 9.68
C ASN A 169 10.23 3.01 8.51
N GLY A 170 10.29 3.57 7.31
CA GLY A 170 10.83 2.86 6.14
C GLY A 170 9.87 1.83 5.52
N VAL A 171 8.57 1.99 5.64
CA VAL A 171 7.58 1.16 4.95
C VAL A 171 7.39 1.69 3.53
N GLU A 172 8.11 1.12 2.55
CA GLU A 172 8.17 1.64 1.18
C GLU A 172 7.09 1.05 0.24
N ASP A 173 6.52 -0.10 0.56
CA ASP A 173 5.41 -0.67 -0.23
C ASP A 173 4.08 -0.02 0.15
N ALA A 174 3.46 0.65 -0.83
CA ALA A 174 2.15 1.29 -0.68
C ALA A 174 1.04 0.29 -0.30
N ARG A 175 1.16 -1.00 -0.66
CA ARG A 175 0.20 -2.03 -0.27
C ARG A 175 0.31 -2.35 1.22
N ASN A 176 1.54 -2.40 1.75
CA ASN A 176 1.76 -2.57 3.19
C ASN A 176 1.21 -1.37 3.96
N LEU A 177 1.47 -0.14 3.49
CA LEU A 177 0.88 1.06 4.09
C LEU A 177 -0.65 1.00 4.10
N GLY A 178 -1.28 0.66 2.99
CA GLY A 178 -2.73 0.55 2.90
C GLY A 178 -3.31 -0.52 3.83
N ALA A 179 -2.65 -1.69 3.93
CA ALA A 179 -3.05 -2.77 4.84
C ALA A 179 -2.91 -2.34 6.32
N ILE A 180 -1.84 -1.60 6.64
CA ILE A 180 -1.63 -1.03 7.98
C ILE A 180 -2.74 -0.03 8.31
N VAL A 181 -3.01 0.94 7.43
CA VAL A 181 -4.07 1.95 7.63
C VAL A 181 -5.42 1.28 7.88
N ARG A 182 -5.74 0.23 7.13
CA ARG A 182 -6.97 -0.54 7.32
C ARG A 182 -7.01 -1.24 8.68
N THR A 183 -5.91 -1.87 9.10
CA THR A 183 -5.83 -2.57 10.39
C THR A 183 -5.92 -1.59 11.55
N VAL A 184 -5.25 -0.44 11.45
CA VAL A 184 -5.22 0.62 12.46
C VAL A 184 -6.59 1.26 12.64
N GLU A 185 -7.30 1.54 11.54
CA GLU A 185 -8.68 2.04 11.58
C GLU A 185 -9.62 1.01 12.21
N ALA A 186 -9.60 -0.24 11.73
CA ALA A 186 -10.46 -1.32 12.24
C ALA A 186 -10.21 -1.61 13.74
N SER A 187 -9.05 -1.28 14.27
CA SER A 187 -8.70 -1.40 15.68
C SER A 187 -9.12 -0.18 16.52
N GLY A 188 -9.68 0.85 15.91
CA GLY A 188 -10.10 2.08 16.57
C GLY A 188 -8.95 2.93 17.08
N CYS A 189 -7.74 2.80 16.53
CA CYS A 189 -6.60 3.61 16.90
C CYS A 189 -6.73 5.06 16.41
N SER A 190 -5.96 5.95 17.00
CA SER A 190 -6.14 7.39 16.82
C SER A 190 -5.51 7.95 15.54
N GLY A 191 -4.54 7.26 14.95
CA GLY A 191 -3.92 7.72 13.72
C GLY A 191 -2.64 6.99 13.34
N VAL A 192 -2.13 7.32 12.15
CA VAL A 192 -0.86 6.82 11.60
C VAL A 192 0.08 7.97 11.31
N ILE A 193 1.35 7.83 11.68
CA ILE A 193 2.42 8.78 11.39
C ILE A 193 3.39 8.14 10.41
N ILE A 194 3.66 8.82 9.31
CA ILE A 194 4.65 8.41 8.30
C ILE A 194 5.68 9.53 8.04
N PRO A 195 6.95 9.20 7.80
CA PRO A 195 7.93 10.20 7.38
C PRO A 195 7.71 10.61 5.91
N LYS A 196 8.17 11.84 5.55
CA LYS A 196 8.12 12.34 4.17
C LYS A 196 9.04 11.55 3.22
N HIS A 197 10.12 11.00 3.74
CA HIS A 197 11.13 10.29 2.96
C HIS A 197 11.25 8.84 3.40
N ARG A 198 11.61 7.95 2.47
CA ARG A 198 11.79 6.51 2.71
C ARG A 198 10.54 5.84 3.31
N CYS A 199 9.37 6.29 2.90
CA CYS A 199 8.10 5.69 3.23
C CYS A 199 7.13 5.92 2.08
N ALA A 200 6.29 4.94 1.80
CA ALA A 200 5.21 5.10 0.85
C ALA A 200 4.25 6.22 1.30
N GLY A 201 3.74 6.97 0.34
CA GLY A 201 2.62 7.88 0.56
C GLY A 201 1.27 7.18 0.38
N MET A 202 0.20 7.91 0.69
CA MET A 202 -1.18 7.47 0.44
C MET A 202 -1.53 7.58 -1.05
N THR A 203 -0.83 6.78 -1.87
CA THR A 203 -1.01 6.65 -3.31
C THR A 203 -2.30 5.88 -3.66
N GLU A 204 -2.64 5.79 -4.96
CA GLU A 204 -3.77 4.96 -5.45
C GLU A 204 -3.71 3.53 -4.88
N TRP A 205 -2.53 2.90 -4.85
CA TRP A 205 -2.35 1.54 -4.34
C TRP A 205 -2.58 1.44 -2.83
N ALA A 206 -2.10 2.41 -2.06
CA ALA A 206 -2.34 2.46 -0.63
C ALA A 206 -3.83 2.67 -0.32
N MET A 207 -4.48 3.63 -1.00
CA MET A 207 -5.91 3.92 -0.86
C MET A 207 -6.78 2.71 -1.21
N ARG A 208 -6.47 2.05 -2.32
CA ARG A 208 -7.18 0.84 -2.75
C ARG A 208 -7.04 -0.29 -1.72
N THR A 209 -5.84 -0.50 -1.17
CA THR A 209 -5.60 -1.56 -0.17
C THR A 209 -6.26 -1.21 1.17
N ALA A 210 -6.30 0.07 1.53
CA ALA A 210 -6.98 0.55 2.73
C ALA A 210 -8.51 0.39 2.69
N GLN A 211 -9.11 0.17 1.52
CA GLN A 211 -10.55 -0.10 1.35
C GLN A 211 -11.43 0.89 2.11
N GLY A 212 -11.19 2.20 1.93
CA GLY A 212 -11.96 3.28 2.55
C GLY A 212 -11.53 3.67 3.97
N ALA A 213 -10.75 2.86 4.68
CA ALA A 213 -10.28 3.16 6.03
C ALA A 213 -9.55 4.51 6.15
N ALA A 214 -8.81 4.88 5.11
CA ALA A 214 -8.09 6.15 5.04
C ALA A 214 -8.98 7.41 5.08
N SER A 215 -10.29 7.26 4.87
CA SER A 215 -11.24 8.37 4.98
C SER A 215 -11.65 8.67 6.42
N TYR A 216 -11.41 7.72 7.33
CA TYR A 216 -11.81 7.83 8.73
C TYR A 216 -10.61 7.99 9.67
N LEU A 217 -9.44 7.48 9.26
CA LEU A 217 -8.23 7.47 10.06
C LEU A 217 -7.34 8.66 9.72
N PRO A 218 -6.98 9.53 10.67
CA PRO A 218 -6.00 10.58 10.46
C PRO A 218 -4.62 9.99 10.12
N VAL A 219 -3.97 10.49 9.06
CA VAL A 219 -2.60 10.15 8.69
C VAL A 219 -1.77 11.42 8.67
N ALA A 220 -0.75 11.52 9.52
CA ALA A 220 0.21 12.63 9.51
C ALA A 220 1.46 12.28 8.73
N ARG A 221 2.00 13.28 8.01
CA ARG A 221 3.25 13.13 7.26
C ARG A 221 4.30 14.09 7.84
N VAL A 222 5.27 13.54 8.57
CA VAL A 222 6.28 14.30 9.31
C VAL A 222 7.62 14.38 8.57
N GLY A 223 8.38 15.44 8.80
CA GLY A 223 9.70 15.62 8.19
C GLY A 223 10.72 14.63 8.75
N ASN A 224 10.75 14.47 10.08
CA ASN A 224 11.62 13.57 10.83
C ASN A 224 10.80 12.78 11.83
N LEU A 225 10.86 11.46 11.74
CA LEU A 225 10.09 10.58 12.63
C LEU A 225 10.63 10.63 14.07
N SER A 226 11.95 10.70 14.25
CA SER A 226 12.53 10.74 15.59
C SER A 226 12.09 11.98 16.38
N ASP A 227 12.04 13.14 15.72
CA ASP A 227 11.59 14.39 16.36
C ASP A 227 10.10 14.29 16.74
N ALA A 228 9.28 13.71 15.88
CA ALA A 228 7.86 13.46 16.16
C ALA A 228 7.65 12.48 17.34
N LEU A 229 8.52 11.46 17.47
CA LEU A 229 8.46 10.53 18.61
C LEU A 229 8.85 11.20 19.92
N GLU A 230 9.86 12.09 19.92
CA GLU A 230 10.20 12.86 21.12
C GLU A 230 9.06 13.82 21.53
N GLU A 231 8.41 14.50 20.56
CA GLU A 231 7.24 15.33 20.83
C GLU A 231 6.08 14.51 21.44
N LEU A 232 5.85 13.28 20.95
CA LEU A 232 4.86 12.38 21.54
C LEU A 232 5.22 11.97 22.97
N LYS A 233 6.51 11.79 23.29
CA LYS A 233 6.96 11.50 24.65
C LYS A 233 6.71 12.68 25.60
N GLU A 234 6.90 13.92 25.14
CA GLU A 234 6.55 15.12 25.90
C GLU A 234 5.04 15.16 26.21
N GLU A 235 4.22 14.60 25.33
CA GLU A 235 2.78 14.43 25.50
C GLU A 235 2.38 13.16 26.30
N ASN A 236 3.35 12.52 26.98
CA ASN A 236 3.19 11.32 27.81
C ASN A 236 2.76 10.06 27.03
N PHE A 237 3.16 9.93 25.77
CA PHE A 237 3.07 8.67 25.04
C PHE A 237 4.28 7.79 25.35
N TRP A 238 4.03 6.53 25.56
CA TRP A 238 5.05 5.50 25.67
C TRP A 238 5.34 4.91 24.30
N VAL A 239 6.58 4.99 23.86
CA VAL A 239 7.01 4.61 22.51
C VAL A 239 7.57 3.19 22.53
N VAL A 240 6.89 2.28 21.85
CA VAL A 240 7.27 0.86 21.76
C VAL A 240 7.60 0.49 20.32
N GLY A 241 8.85 0.11 20.09
CA GLY A 241 9.34 -0.30 18.76
C GLY A 241 9.25 -1.81 18.55
N LEU A 242 8.74 -2.21 17.37
CA LEU A 242 8.77 -3.61 16.93
C LEU A 242 10.10 -3.90 16.25
N GLU A 243 10.94 -4.70 16.90
CA GLU A 243 12.28 -5.04 16.41
C GLU A 243 12.55 -6.53 16.56
N GLY A 244 12.90 -7.19 15.45
CA GLY A 244 13.27 -8.60 15.45
C GLY A 244 14.48 -8.87 16.35
N GLY A 245 14.43 -9.94 17.14
CA GLY A 245 15.55 -10.31 18.03
C GLY A 245 15.63 -9.55 19.35
N SER A 246 14.72 -8.61 19.63
CA SER A 246 14.65 -7.97 20.95
C SER A 246 14.42 -8.99 22.06
N SER A 247 15.03 -8.76 23.22
CA SER A 247 14.93 -9.66 24.39
C SER A 247 13.51 -9.73 24.96
N LYS A 248 12.82 -8.62 25.00
CA LYS A 248 11.42 -8.53 25.46
C LYS A 248 10.48 -9.02 24.34
N LYS A 249 9.44 -9.79 24.70
CA LYS A 249 8.38 -10.17 23.77
C LYS A 249 7.24 -9.16 23.82
N TYR A 250 6.54 -9.01 22.69
CA TYR A 250 5.43 -8.05 22.54
C TYR A 250 4.31 -8.22 23.59
N ASN A 251 4.15 -9.42 24.13
CA ASN A 251 3.13 -9.76 25.14
C ASN A 251 3.67 -9.80 26.59
N GLU A 252 4.95 -9.55 26.79
CA GLU A 252 5.58 -9.46 28.12
C GLU A 252 5.58 -8.02 28.67
N VAL A 253 5.26 -7.07 27.81
CA VAL A 253 5.21 -5.65 28.15
C VAL A 253 3.79 -5.27 28.56
N VAL A 254 3.66 -4.40 29.56
CA VAL A 254 2.36 -3.92 30.07
C VAL A 254 2.01 -2.60 29.39
N TYR A 255 1.06 -2.62 28.46
CA TYR A 255 0.65 -1.46 27.69
C TYR A 255 -0.36 -0.59 28.46
N ASN A 256 0.13 0.31 29.29
CA ASN A 256 -0.70 1.27 30.04
C ASN A 256 -0.66 2.68 29.44
N GLY A 257 -1.72 3.47 29.66
CA GLY A 257 -1.76 4.86 29.22
C GLY A 257 -1.74 5.04 27.69
N LYS A 258 -1.13 6.12 27.22
CA LYS A 258 -0.99 6.43 25.81
C LYS A 258 0.20 5.67 25.20
N VAL A 259 0.03 5.05 24.03
CA VAL A 259 1.05 4.19 23.42
C VAL A 259 1.27 4.57 21.96
N VAL A 260 2.53 4.65 21.54
CA VAL A 260 2.93 4.68 20.14
C VAL A 260 3.58 3.34 19.78
N LEU A 261 2.98 2.58 18.87
CA LEU A 261 3.61 1.42 18.27
C LEU A 261 4.40 1.84 17.03
N VAL A 262 5.71 1.58 17.04
CA VAL A 262 6.60 1.89 15.91
C VAL A 262 6.95 0.61 15.16
N ALA A 263 6.64 0.57 13.85
CA ALA A 263 7.02 -0.54 12.99
C ALA A 263 8.04 -0.10 11.94
N GLY A 264 9.08 -0.92 11.74
CA GLY A 264 10.11 -0.72 10.73
C GLY A 264 9.79 -1.38 9.40
N GLY A 265 10.39 -0.90 8.30
CA GLY A 265 10.33 -1.53 6.99
C GLY A 265 10.99 -2.91 6.96
N GLU A 266 10.67 -3.69 5.91
CA GLU A 266 11.08 -5.10 5.79
C GLU A 266 12.58 -5.29 5.68
N ASP A 267 13.29 -4.38 5.01
CA ASP A 267 14.73 -4.52 4.72
C ASP A 267 15.63 -4.01 5.87
N VAL A 268 15.26 -2.89 6.51
CA VAL A 268 16.13 -2.17 7.46
C VAL A 268 15.62 -2.24 8.91
N GLY A 269 14.35 -2.63 9.10
CA GLY A 269 13.71 -2.58 10.41
C GLY A 269 13.61 -1.15 10.93
N LEU A 270 13.75 -0.98 12.24
CA LEU A 270 13.83 0.34 12.86
C LEU A 270 15.24 0.91 12.72
N GLY A 271 15.37 2.11 12.14
CA GLY A 271 16.65 2.82 12.09
C GLY A 271 17.17 3.15 13.49
N GLU A 272 18.50 3.22 13.66
CA GLU A 272 19.16 3.43 14.95
C GLU A 272 18.69 4.67 15.72
N ARG A 273 18.35 5.75 15.02
CA ARG A 273 17.79 6.96 15.66
C ARG A 273 16.41 6.70 16.24
N VAL A 274 15.55 6.02 15.48
CA VAL A 274 14.19 5.67 15.91
C VAL A 274 14.24 4.69 17.08
N LYS A 275 15.14 3.69 17.05
CA LYS A 275 15.35 2.77 18.19
C LYS A 275 15.71 3.52 19.48
N LYS A 276 16.53 4.55 19.41
CA LYS A 276 16.91 5.36 20.58
C LYS A 276 15.75 6.19 21.15
N CYS A 277 14.76 6.55 20.32
CA CYS A 277 13.56 7.25 20.77
C CYS A 277 12.54 6.27 21.41
N CYS A 278 12.67 4.95 21.18
CA CYS A 278 11.78 3.96 21.77
C CYS A 278 12.13 3.75 23.25
N ASP A 279 11.12 3.73 24.10
CA ASP A 279 11.25 3.41 25.52
C ASP A 279 11.40 1.90 25.72
N ASP A 280 10.76 1.10 24.86
CA ASP A 280 10.93 -0.35 24.78
C ASP A 280 11.05 -0.83 23.33
N LEU A 281 11.85 -1.89 23.15
CA LEU A 281 11.91 -2.66 21.91
C LEU A 281 11.38 -4.06 22.18
N VAL A 282 10.41 -4.49 21.38
CA VAL A 282 9.75 -5.77 21.53
C VAL A 282 9.78 -6.61 20.27
N SER A 283 9.84 -7.92 20.42
CA SER A 283 9.84 -8.87 19.30
C SER A 283 8.62 -9.80 19.33
N ILE A 284 8.21 -10.24 18.15
CA ILE A 284 7.25 -11.32 17.98
C ILE A 284 8.03 -12.62 17.87
N PRO A 285 7.75 -13.66 18.70
CA PRO A 285 8.45 -14.93 18.63
C PRO A 285 8.21 -15.62 17.29
N LEU A 286 9.29 -16.02 16.61
CA LEU A 286 9.24 -16.80 15.38
C LEU A 286 9.78 -18.20 15.67
N VAL A 287 8.92 -19.21 15.60
CA VAL A 287 9.30 -20.63 15.86
C VAL A 287 9.57 -21.41 14.55
N GLY A 288 9.32 -20.80 13.42
CA GLY A 288 9.56 -21.35 12.09
C GLY A 288 10.97 -21.07 11.58
N LYS A 289 11.18 -21.33 10.27
CA LYS A 289 12.46 -21.06 9.58
C LYS A 289 12.51 -19.69 8.89
N THR A 290 11.38 -19.01 8.77
CA THR A 290 11.29 -17.69 8.15
C THR A 290 11.91 -16.65 9.07
N PRO A 291 12.78 -15.74 8.57
CA PRO A 291 13.51 -14.80 9.41
C PRO A 291 12.67 -13.62 9.88
N SER A 292 11.57 -13.32 9.21
CA SER A 292 10.70 -12.18 9.51
C SER A 292 9.25 -12.45 9.11
N LEU A 293 8.34 -11.62 9.61
CA LEU A 293 6.96 -11.50 9.15
C LEU A 293 6.79 -10.23 8.31
N ASN A 294 5.80 -10.21 7.45
CA ASN A 294 5.37 -8.98 6.77
C ASN A 294 5.04 -7.89 7.80
N VAL A 295 5.42 -6.64 7.52
CA VAL A 295 5.29 -5.51 8.45
C VAL A 295 3.85 -5.26 8.88
N SER A 296 2.88 -5.37 7.96
CA SER A 296 1.46 -5.17 8.29
C SER A 296 0.91 -6.27 9.19
N VAL A 297 1.41 -7.50 9.03
CA VAL A 297 1.06 -8.64 9.90
C VAL A 297 1.67 -8.46 11.28
N SER A 298 2.97 -8.14 11.38
CA SER A 298 3.66 -7.89 12.63
C SER A 298 2.99 -6.80 13.45
N LEU A 299 2.68 -5.69 12.78
CA LEU A 299 1.99 -4.58 13.42
C LEU A 299 0.59 -5.00 13.91
N GLY A 300 -0.17 -5.72 13.11
CA GLY A 300 -1.49 -6.21 13.49
C GLY A 300 -1.44 -7.09 14.74
N ILE A 301 -0.49 -8.03 14.82
CA ILE A 301 -0.32 -8.90 16.01
C ILE A 301 -0.04 -8.05 17.26
N ALA A 302 0.91 -7.13 17.20
CA ALA A 302 1.29 -6.30 18.36
C ALA A 302 0.16 -5.32 18.73
N LEU A 303 -0.50 -4.72 17.75
CA LEU A 303 -1.59 -3.78 17.96
C LEU A 303 -2.78 -4.43 18.68
N TYR A 304 -3.17 -5.62 18.27
CA TYR A 304 -4.26 -6.35 18.92
C TYR A 304 -3.88 -6.85 20.33
N GLU A 305 -2.61 -7.05 20.63
CA GLU A 305 -2.17 -7.30 22.01
C GLU A 305 -2.31 -6.03 22.87
N VAL A 306 -1.93 -4.85 22.35
CA VAL A 306 -2.18 -3.56 23.04
C VAL A 306 -3.66 -3.39 23.36
N LEU A 307 -4.54 -3.65 22.37
CA LEU A 307 -5.98 -3.57 22.56
C LEU A 307 -6.49 -4.57 23.60
N ARG A 308 -6.01 -5.81 23.55
CA ARG A 308 -6.38 -6.85 24.52
C ARG A 308 -6.07 -6.40 25.94
N GLN A 309 -4.89 -5.85 26.19
CA GLN A 309 -4.48 -5.38 27.53
C GLN A 309 -5.26 -4.15 27.98
N LYS A 310 -5.61 -3.25 27.05
CA LYS A 310 -6.42 -2.06 27.38
C LYS A 310 -7.90 -2.36 27.58
N SER A 311 -8.31 -3.65 27.56
CA SER A 311 -9.69 -4.10 27.81
C SER A 311 -10.75 -3.49 26.85
N PHE A 312 -10.36 -3.07 25.64
CA PHE A 312 -11.32 -2.56 24.66
C PHE A 312 -12.32 -3.60 24.19
N PHE A 313 -12.00 -4.90 24.32
CA PHE A 313 -12.90 -5.98 23.94
C PHE A 313 -14.03 -6.25 24.95
N VAL A 314 -13.95 -5.73 26.18
CA VAL A 314 -14.90 -6.05 27.25
C VAL A 314 -16.13 -5.13 27.25
N LYS A 315 -16.08 -3.97 26.58
CA LYS A 315 -17.17 -2.97 26.63
C LYS A 315 -18.16 -2.99 25.44
N ASN A 316 -17.88 -3.74 24.38
CA ASN A 316 -18.65 -3.71 23.13
C ASN A 316 -19.13 -5.10 22.64
N ILE A 317 -19.25 -6.09 23.52
CA ILE A 317 -19.93 -7.37 23.25
C ILE A 317 -21.20 -7.47 24.08
#